data_6bb74270c9bfe4e98c0c871a2af46d7e
#
_entry.id   6bb74270c9bfe4e98c0c871a2af46d7e
#
_cell.length_a   1.000
_cell.length_b   1.000
_cell.length_c   1.000
_cell.angle_alpha   90.00
_cell.angle_beta   90.00
_cell.angle_gamma   90.00
#
_symmetry.space_group_name_H-M   'P 1'
#
loop_
_entity.id
_entity.type
_entity.pdbx_description
1 polymer ?
#
loop_
_entity_poly.entity_id
_entity_poly.type
_entity_poly.pdbx_seq_one_letter_code
_entity_poly.pdbx_strand_id
1 'polypeptide(L)'
;ETGITYTQVAQYCVLIFAYLVPAIFVSILMTSNPNPALGFGDTLTDSSVYLLDKLDQISIDLGFGAYTEFKKSTIDIFCITAALMVGTAGLPHVIVRFFTVPSIKDARKSAGYALLFITILYLTAPAVAAFARVNLVESIQDKSYETTPAWFKNWEEIGLIAWQDKNGDNKITYASGDAFVPAKPVFDNSSDGHPRHITNKPHKLTDNEVYIDRDIVVLASPEIANLPGWVIALVAAGVLAAALSK
;
A
#
# COMPACT_ATOMS: atom_id res chain seq x y z
N GLU A 1 34.09 4.06 4.18
CA GLU A 1 33.17 3.00 3.62
C GLU A 1 32.50 2.18 4.72
N THR A 2 33.20 1.79 5.79
CA THR A 2 32.65 0.97 6.90
C THR A 2 31.48 1.66 7.62
N GLY A 3 31.55 2.98 7.85
CA GLY A 3 30.48 3.75 8.49
C GLY A 3 29.17 3.75 7.67
N ILE A 4 29.26 3.84 6.35
CA ILE A 4 28.10 3.81 5.45
C ILE A 4 27.37 2.45 5.55
N THR A 5 28.15 1.36 5.59
CA THR A 5 27.59 0.02 5.69
C THR A 5 26.82 -0.18 7.01
N TYR A 6 27.35 0.26 8.15
CA TYR A 6 26.64 0.17 9.44
C TYR A 6 25.37 1.00 9.47
N THR A 7 25.40 2.20 8.87
CA THR A 7 24.20 3.05 8.76
C THR A 7 23.12 2.36 7.92
N GLN A 8 23.49 1.76 6.79
CA GLN A 8 22.52 1.02 5.95
C GLN A 8 21.93 -0.20 6.66
N VAL A 9 22.70 -0.92 7.48
CA VAL A 9 22.19 -2.03 8.29
C VAL A 9 21.19 -1.53 9.32
N ALA A 10 21.50 -0.43 10.03
CA ALA A 10 20.57 0.15 11.00
C ALA A 10 19.27 0.63 10.34
N GLN A 11 19.37 1.31 9.20
CA GLN A 11 18.21 1.75 8.41
C GLN A 11 17.35 0.55 7.95
N TYR A 12 17.99 -0.52 7.50
CA TYR A 12 17.29 -1.73 7.10
C TYR A 12 16.53 -2.37 8.27
N CYS A 13 17.14 -2.44 9.46
CA CYS A 13 16.44 -2.95 10.65
C CYS A 13 15.21 -2.10 10.97
N VAL A 14 15.31 -0.78 10.96
CA VAL A 14 14.15 0.10 11.18
C VAL A 14 13.07 -0.14 10.13
N LEU A 15 13.45 -0.23 8.87
CA LEU A 15 12.54 -0.40 7.75
C LEU A 15 11.77 -1.73 7.82
N ILE A 16 12.44 -2.83 8.12
CA ILE A 16 11.79 -4.15 8.19
C ILE A 16 10.80 -4.22 9.35
N PHE A 17 11.12 -3.64 10.51
CA PHE A 17 10.19 -3.54 11.62
C PHE A 17 9.01 -2.62 11.31
N ALA A 18 9.27 -1.46 10.71
CA ALA A 18 8.26 -0.50 10.29
C ALA A 18 7.26 -1.10 9.29
N TYR A 19 7.70 -2.03 8.47
CA TYR A 19 6.86 -2.73 7.50
C TYR A 19 6.12 -3.92 8.11
N LEU A 20 6.81 -4.79 8.85
CA LEU A 20 6.22 -6.04 9.35
C LEU A 20 5.28 -5.82 10.54
N VAL A 21 5.59 -4.90 11.44
CA VAL A 21 4.76 -4.68 12.63
C VAL A 21 3.32 -4.30 12.26
N PRO A 22 3.06 -3.26 11.46
CA PRO A 22 1.69 -2.93 11.06
C PRO A 22 1.04 -4.05 10.25
N ALA A 23 1.80 -4.75 9.38
CA ALA A 23 1.29 -5.87 8.61
C ALA A 23 0.76 -7.00 9.51
N ILE A 24 1.50 -7.35 10.56
CA ILE A 24 1.10 -8.36 11.55
C ILE A 24 -0.16 -7.89 12.31
N PHE A 25 -0.19 -6.65 12.78
CA PHE A 25 -1.34 -6.12 13.51
C PHE A 25 -2.61 -6.11 12.64
N VAL A 26 -2.51 -5.63 11.40
CA VAL A 26 -3.65 -5.62 10.47
C VAL A 26 -4.10 -7.05 10.16
N SER A 27 -3.18 -7.98 9.94
CA SER A 27 -3.50 -9.39 9.72
C SER A 27 -4.25 -10.01 10.91
N ILE A 28 -3.80 -9.76 12.14
CA ILE A 28 -4.49 -10.24 13.35
C ILE A 28 -5.89 -9.63 13.45
N LEU A 29 -6.04 -8.33 13.19
CA LEU A 29 -7.34 -7.66 13.28
C LEU A 29 -8.33 -8.20 12.25
N MET A 30 -7.87 -8.45 11.01
CA MET A 30 -8.76 -8.84 9.92
C MET A 30 -9.01 -10.34 9.83
N THR A 31 -8.01 -11.17 10.12
CA THR A 31 -8.07 -12.63 9.91
C THR A 31 -7.73 -13.45 11.14
N SER A 32 -7.47 -12.81 12.29
CA SER A 32 -6.97 -13.46 13.52
C SER A 32 -5.65 -14.24 13.33
N ASN A 33 -4.99 -14.10 12.18
CA ASN A 33 -3.75 -14.79 11.87
C ASN A 33 -2.56 -13.84 12.02
N PRO A 34 -1.55 -14.15 12.85
CA PRO A 34 -0.39 -13.31 13.04
C PRO A 34 0.58 -13.30 11.85
N ASN A 35 0.44 -14.24 10.91
CA ASN A 35 1.27 -14.29 9.72
C ASN A 35 0.49 -13.68 8.52
N PRO A 36 0.86 -12.48 8.03
CA PRO A 36 0.15 -11.83 6.93
C PRO A 36 0.06 -12.67 5.66
N ALA A 37 1.11 -13.45 5.36
CA ALA A 37 1.12 -14.30 4.17
C ALA A 37 0.09 -15.45 4.25
N LEU A 38 -0.16 -15.98 5.45
CA LEU A 38 -1.22 -16.96 5.68
C LEU A 38 -2.59 -16.28 5.77
N GLY A 39 -2.69 -15.13 6.44
CA GLY A 39 -3.91 -14.33 6.51
C GLY A 39 -4.44 -13.89 5.14
N PHE A 40 -3.58 -13.78 4.14
CA PHE A 40 -3.98 -13.48 2.76
C PHE A 40 -4.95 -14.52 2.17
N GLY A 41 -4.81 -15.78 2.53
CA GLY A 41 -5.69 -16.88 2.10
C GLY A 41 -6.74 -17.29 3.14
N ASP A 42 -6.88 -16.54 4.23
CA ASP A 42 -7.75 -16.89 5.35
C ASP A 42 -9.09 -16.17 5.29
N THR A 43 -10.01 -16.56 6.18
CA THR A 43 -11.31 -15.93 6.34
C THR A 43 -11.23 -14.68 7.21
N LEU A 44 -12.09 -13.70 6.92
CA LEU A 44 -12.23 -12.50 7.75
C LEU A 44 -12.83 -12.85 9.11
N THR A 45 -12.36 -12.19 10.16
CA THR A 45 -12.81 -12.40 11.55
C THR A 45 -14.29 -12.08 11.73
N ASP A 46 -14.79 -11.03 11.05
CA ASP A 46 -16.17 -10.56 11.16
C ASP A 46 -17.16 -11.32 10.25
N SER A 47 -16.65 -12.07 9.28
CA SER A 47 -17.47 -12.82 8.34
C SER A 47 -16.75 -14.11 7.97
N SER A 48 -17.49 -15.20 7.73
CA SER A 48 -16.90 -16.47 7.26
C SER A 48 -16.50 -16.42 5.78
N VAL A 49 -16.25 -15.23 5.22
CA VAL A 49 -15.87 -15.01 3.83
C VAL A 49 -14.35 -14.93 3.74
N TYR A 50 -13.76 -15.55 2.72
CA TYR A 50 -12.34 -15.41 2.46
C TYR A 50 -11.99 -13.98 2.08
N LEU A 51 -10.81 -13.50 2.53
CA LEU A 51 -10.32 -12.16 2.22
C LEU A 51 -10.30 -11.87 0.71
N LEU A 52 -9.86 -12.84 -0.09
CA LEU A 52 -9.78 -12.69 -1.54
C LEU A 52 -11.17 -12.61 -2.19
N ASP A 53 -12.14 -13.39 -1.73
CA ASP A 53 -13.51 -13.33 -2.22
C ASP A 53 -14.15 -11.98 -1.87
N LYS A 54 -13.91 -11.48 -0.67
CA LYS A 54 -14.35 -10.15 -0.25
C LYS A 54 -13.71 -9.05 -1.12
N LEU A 55 -12.42 -9.16 -1.41
CA LEU A 55 -11.70 -8.21 -2.26
C LEU A 55 -12.21 -8.23 -3.69
N ASP A 56 -12.54 -9.41 -4.22
CA ASP A 56 -13.15 -9.56 -5.56
C ASP A 56 -14.53 -8.93 -5.60
N GLN A 57 -15.37 -9.22 -4.59
CA GLN A 57 -16.70 -8.63 -4.49
C GLN A 57 -16.63 -7.10 -4.44
N ILE A 58 -15.84 -6.54 -3.53
CA ILE A 58 -15.62 -5.08 -3.44
C ILE A 58 -15.15 -4.51 -4.78
N SER A 59 -14.20 -5.18 -5.44
CA SER A 59 -13.66 -4.70 -6.72
C SER A 59 -14.73 -4.65 -7.81
N ILE A 60 -15.58 -5.67 -7.88
CA ILE A 60 -16.68 -5.75 -8.85
C ILE A 60 -17.75 -4.69 -8.54
N ASP A 61 -18.15 -4.55 -7.27
CA ASP A 61 -19.17 -3.58 -6.83
C ASP A 61 -18.74 -2.14 -7.14
N LEU A 62 -17.44 -1.85 -7.08
CA LEU A 62 -16.87 -0.55 -7.43
C LEU A 62 -16.65 -0.35 -8.95
N GLY A 63 -17.03 -1.32 -9.77
CA GLY A 63 -16.86 -1.28 -11.23
C GLY A 63 -15.44 -1.59 -11.72
N PHE A 64 -14.59 -2.17 -10.88
CA PHE A 64 -13.30 -2.74 -11.29
C PHE A 64 -13.48 -4.22 -11.69
N GLY A 65 -12.53 -4.79 -12.40
CA GLY A 65 -12.47 -6.25 -12.58
C GLY A 65 -12.08 -6.95 -11.28
N ALA A 66 -12.46 -8.23 -11.13
CA ALA A 66 -12.06 -9.03 -10.00
C ALA A 66 -10.53 -9.02 -9.81
N TYR A 67 -10.08 -8.97 -8.56
CA TYR A 67 -8.64 -8.94 -8.25
C TYR A 67 -7.95 -10.25 -8.64
N THR A 68 -8.65 -11.37 -8.47
CA THR A 68 -8.14 -12.72 -8.80
C THR A 68 -8.29 -13.08 -10.27
N GLU A 69 -8.90 -12.22 -11.09
CA GLU A 69 -9.12 -12.48 -12.51
C GLU A 69 -7.81 -12.52 -13.31
N PHE A 70 -7.64 -13.55 -14.11
CA PHE A 70 -6.49 -13.69 -15.00
C PHE A 70 -6.60 -12.73 -16.19
N LYS A 71 -5.93 -11.58 -16.11
CA LYS A 71 -5.92 -10.56 -17.17
C LYS A 71 -4.83 -10.76 -18.24
N LYS A 72 -3.88 -11.66 -17.97
CA LYS A 72 -2.74 -11.90 -18.88
C LYS A 72 -2.63 -13.38 -19.22
N SER A 73 -2.14 -13.66 -20.42
CA SER A 73 -1.88 -15.04 -20.82
C SER A 73 -0.76 -15.66 -19.98
N THR A 74 -0.76 -16.98 -19.82
CA THR A 74 0.30 -17.70 -19.10
C THR A 74 1.68 -17.45 -19.68
N ILE A 75 1.77 -17.28 -21.01
CA ILE A 75 3.01 -16.98 -21.73
C ILE A 75 3.51 -15.58 -21.34
N ASP A 76 2.63 -14.59 -21.27
CA ASP A 76 3.01 -13.23 -20.87
C ASP A 76 3.53 -13.20 -19.43
N ILE A 77 2.86 -13.92 -18.51
CA ILE A 77 3.29 -14.03 -17.12
C ILE A 77 4.66 -14.68 -17.04
N PHE A 78 4.89 -15.76 -17.80
CA PHE A 78 6.18 -16.43 -17.85
C PHE A 78 7.28 -15.49 -18.38
N CYS A 79 7.02 -14.80 -19.49
CA CYS A 79 7.97 -13.87 -20.10
C CYS A 79 8.32 -12.70 -19.17
N ILE A 80 7.31 -12.12 -18.50
CA ILE A 80 7.51 -11.04 -17.52
C ILE A 80 8.36 -11.54 -16.35
N THR A 81 8.05 -12.70 -15.81
CA THR A 81 8.80 -13.31 -14.69
C THR A 81 10.23 -13.60 -15.09
N ALA A 82 10.45 -14.23 -16.25
CA ALA A 82 11.78 -14.52 -16.76
C ALA A 82 12.60 -13.24 -17.01
N ALA A 83 11.98 -12.22 -17.60
CA ALA A 83 12.64 -10.93 -17.84
C ALA A 83 13.06 -10.23 -16.53
N LEU A 84 12.18 -10.25 -15.51
CA LEU A 84 12.49 -9.71 -14.19
C LEU A 84 13.61 -10.48 -13.50
N MET A 85 13.57 -11.82 -13.55
CA MET A 85 14.62 -12.67 -12.94
C MET A 85 15.98 -12.41 -13.57
N VAL A 86 16.07 -12.45 -14.91
CA VAL A 86 17.33 -12.23 -15.65
C VAL A 86 17.80 -10.79 -15.49
N GLY A 87 16.87 -9.81 -15.59
CA GLY A 87 17.18 -8.40 -15.43
C GLY A 87 17.74 -8.08 -14.04
N THR A 88 17.11 -8.61 -12.98
CA THR A 88 17.58 -8.42 -11.60
C THR A 88 18.93 -9.08 -11.37
N ALA A 89 19.18 -10.26 -11.90
CA ALA A 89 20.45 -10.96 -11.79
C ALA A 89 21.61 -10.22 -12.50
N GLY A 90 21.29 -9.49 -13.58
CA GLY A 90 22.28 -8.73 -14.37
C GLY A 90 22.57 -7.32 -13.86
N LEU A 91 21.95 -6.85 -12.79
CA LEU A 91 22.17 -5.49 -12.28
C LEU A 91 23.59 -5.29 -11.76
N PRO A 92 24.35 -4.31 -12.30
CA PRO A 92 25.75 -4.11 -11.93
C PRO A 92 25.98 -3.89 -10.44
N HIS A 93 25.09 -3.14 -9.77
CA HIS A 93 25.18 -2.85 -8.35
C HIS A 93 24.96 -4.09 -7.46
N VAL A 94 24.25 -5.11 -7.94
CA VAL A 94 24.11 -6.39 -7.26
C VAL A 94 25.39 -7.20 -7.43
N ILE A 95 25.93 -7.25 -8.66
CA ILE A 95 27.13 -8.02 -8.98
C ILE A 95 28.35 -7.47 -8.24
N VAL A 96 28.53 -6.16 -8.19
CA VAL A 96 29.65 -5.50 -7.48
C VAL A 96 29.71 -5.90 -6.01
N ARG A 97 28.58 -6.13 -5.34
CA ARG A 97 28.54 -6.55 -3.92
C ARG A 97 29.20 -7.89 -3.68
N PHE A 98 29.22 -8.80 -4.66
CA PHE A 98 29.90 -10.10 -4.53
C PHE A 98 31.44 -9.96 -4.57
N PHE A 99 31.96 -8.88 -5.17
CA PHE A 99 33.40 -8.61 -5.20
C PHE A 99 33.92 -7.94 -3.92
N THR A 100 33.04 -7.37 -3.11
CA THR A 100 33.42 -6.69 -1.86
C THR A 100 33.52 -7.63 -0.65
N VAL A 101 33.21 -8.91 -0.83
CA VAL A 101 33.20 -9.90 0.26
C VAL A 101 34.52 -10.65 0.32
N PRO A 102 35.12 -10.88 1.53
CA PRO A 102 36.45 -11.46 1.68
C PRO A 102 36.58 -12.89 1.19
N SER A 103 35.51 -13.69 1.22
CA SER A 103 35.53 -15.08 0.84
C SER A 103 34.26 -15.56 0.12
N ILE A 104 34.38 -16.62 -0.68
CA ILE A 104 33.26 -17.24 -1.39
C ILE A 104 32.21 -17.80 -0.39
N LYS A 105 32.65 -18.28 0.77
CA LYS A 105 31.74 -18.76 1.83
C LYS A 105 30.86 -17.63 2.37
N ASP A 106 31.45 -16.45 2.58
CA ASP A 106 30.73 -15.28 3.08
C ASP A 106 29.78 -14.72 2.02
N ALA A 107 30.18 -14.74 0.73
CA ALA A 107 29.30 -14.40 -0.38
C ALA A 107 28.04 -15.27 -0.42
N ARG A 108 28.20 -16.60 -0.29
CA ARG A 108 27.07 -17.53 -0.25
C ARG A 108 26.15 -17.33 0.95
N LYS A 109 26.72 -17.10 2.14
CA LYS A 109 25.94 -16.80 3.35
C LYS A 109 25.16 -15.48 3.19
N SER A 110 25.81 -14.45 2.70
CA SER A 110 25.17 -13.16 2.45
C SER A 110 24.02 -13.27 1.45
N ALA A 111 24.21 -14.00 0.36
CA ALA A 111 23.14 -14.28 -0.61
C ALA A 111 21.98 -15.04 0.04
N GLY A 112 22.25 -16.05 0.88
CA GLY A 112 21.22 -16.78 1.60
C GLY A 112 20.39 -15.90 2.54
N TYR A 113 21.03 -15.04 3.33
CA TYR A 113 20.32 -14.08 4.18
C TYR A 113 19.52 -13.06 3.37
N ALA A 114 20.10 -12.53 2.29
CA ALA A 114 19.39 -11.62 1.41
C ALA A 114 18.13 -12.25 0.82
N LEU A 115 18.22 -13.49 0.33
CA LEU A 115 17.06 -14.23 -0.16
C LEU A 115 16.00 -14.43 0.91
N LEU A 116 16.39 -14.80 2.14
CA LEU A 116 15.46 -14.97 3.26
C LEU A 116 14.66 -13.68 3.52
N PHE A 117 15.35 -12.56 3.68
CA PHE A 117 14.70 -11.28 3.97
C PHE A 117 13.85 -10.76 2.80
N ILE A 118 14.33 -10.92 1.58
CA ILE A 118 13.56 -10.58 0.38
C ILE A 118 12.28 -11.44 0.32
N THR A 119 12.38 -12.73 0.57
CA THR A 119 11.24 -13.65 0.56
C THR A 119 10.18 -13.23 1.58
N ILE A 120 10.58 -12.88 2.81
CA ILE A 120 9.66 -12.40 3.85
C ILE A 120 8.89 -11.18 3.35
N LEU A 121 9.58 -10.18 2.79
CA LEU A 121 8.95 -8.95 2.31
C LEU A 121 8.01 -9.23 1.12
N TYR A 122 8.44 -10.01 0.14
CA TYR A 122 7.63 -10.28 -1.04
C TYR A 122 6.43 -11.20 -0.79
N LEU A 123 6.50 -12.10 0.18
CA LEU A 123 5.35 -12.91 0.58
C LEU A 123 4.32 -12.10 1.38
N THR A 124 4.73 -11.08 2.10
CA THR A 124 3.81 -10.24 2.89
C THR A 124 3.21 -9.09 2.08
N ALA A 125 3.88 -8.62 1.03
CA ALA A 125 3.44 -7.46 0.25
C ALA A 125 2.02 -7.61 -0.37
N PRO A 126 1.65 -8.72 -1.03
CA PRO A 126 0.30 -8.90 -1.56
C PRO A 126 -0.78 -8.87 -0.46
N ALA A 127 -0.47 -9.48 0.70
CA ALA A 127 -1.37 -9.49 1.85
C ALA A 127 -1.62 -8.07 2.37
N VAL A 128 -0.56 -7.28 2.58
CA VAL A 128 -0.67 -5.89 3.01
C VAL A 128 -1.49 -5.05 2.03
N ALA A 129 -1.27 -5.24 0.73
CA ALA A 129 -2.04 -4.53 -0.29
C ALA A 129 -3.53 -4.90 -0.27
N ALA A 130 -3.86 -6.18 -0.10
CA ALA A 130 -5.24 -6.65 0.00
C ALA A 130 -5.93 -6.12 1.26
N PHE A 131 -5.30 -6.23 2.42
CA PHE A 131 -5.80 -5.71 3.68
C PHE A 131 -6.02 -4.20 3.63
N ALA A 132 -5.03 -3.45 3.12
CA ALA A 132 -5.13 -2.00 3.01
C ALA A 132 -6.31 -1.58 2.11
N ARG A 133 -6.52 -2.29 0.98
CA ARG A 133 -7.60 -1.98 0.05
C ARG A 133 -8.97 -2.28 0.65
N VAL A 134 -9.16 -3.43 1.29
CA VAL A 134 -10.42 -3.77 1.94
C VAL A 134 -10.75 -2.78 3.04
N ASN A 135 -9.81 -2.52 3.96
CA ASN A 135 -10.00 -1.56 5.06
C ASN A 135 -10.30 -0.15 4.55
N LEU A 136 -9.59 0.31 3.51
CA LEU A 136 -9.80 1.64 2.94
C LEU A 136 -11.23 1.77 2.42
N VAL A 137 -11.69 0.85 1.59
CA VAL A 137 -13.02 0.93 0.99
C VAL A 137 -14.11 0.82 2.07
N GLU A 138 -14.03 -0.14 2.97
CA GLU A 138 -15.01 -0.30 4.06
C GLU A 138 -15.04 0.89 5.03
N SER A 139 -13.94 1.64 5.12
CA SER A 139 -13.87 2.81 6.00
C SER A 139 -14.51 4.06 5.42
N ILE A 140 -14.65 4.17 4.09
CA ILE A 140 -15.14 5.39 3.44
C ILE A 140 -16.42 5.19 2.63
N GLN A 141 -16.63 4.02 2.00
CA GLN A 141 -17.74 3.80 1.07
C GLN A 141 -19.11 4.04 1.72
N ASP A 142 -19.96 4.81 1.05
CA ASP A 142 -21.33 5.15 1.44
C ASP A 142 -21.46 5.88 2.80
N LYS A 143 -20.35 6.35 3.37
CA LYS A 143 -20.37 7.14 4.62
C LYS A 143 -20.53 8.63 4.33
N SER A 144 -21.28 9.31 5.20
CA SER A 144 -21.34 10.77 5.15
C SER A 144 -19.96 11.38 5.40
N TYR A 145 -19.61 12.41 4.64
CA TYR A 145 -18.35 13.13 4.80
C TYR A 145 -18.14 13.65 6.25
N GLU A 146 -19.20 14.04 6.94
CA GLU A 146 -19.10 14.53 8.32
C GLU A 146 -18.64 13.45 9.29
N THR A 147 -19.02 12.19 9.03
CA THR A 147 -18.71 11.04 9.87
C THR A 147 -17.45 10.29 9.45
N THR A 148 -16.72 10.82 8.46
CA THR A 148 -15.45 10.21 8.03
C THR A 148 -14.43 10.16 9.16
N PRO A 149 -13.61 9.10 9.20
CA PRO A 149 -12.54 8.98 10.18
C PRO A 149 -11.54 10.15 10.10
N ALA A 150 -10.90 10.48 11.21
CA ALA A 150 -9.92 11.57 11.28
C ALA A 150 -8.77 11.42 10.27
N TRP A 151 -8.34 10.19 9.99
CA TRP A 151 -7.29 9.94 9.01
C TRP A 151 -7.64 10.49 7.62
N PHE A 152 -8.90 10.40 7.19
CA PHE A 152 -9.32 10.90 5.89
C PHE A 152 -9.08 12.41 5.76
N LYS A 153 -9.48 13.16 6.78
CA LYS A 153 -9.31 14.63 6.85
C LYS A 153 -7.84 15.04 6.93
N ASN A 154 -7.03 14.29 7.69
CA ASN A 154 -5.59 14.55 7.79
C ASN A 154 -4.90 14.42 6.41
N TRP A 155 -5.23 13.38 5.66
CA TRP A 155 -4.66 13.16 4.34
C TRP A 155 -5.25 14.09 3.26
N GLU A 156 -6.47 14.55 3.45
CA GLU A 156 -7.08 15.61 2.63
C GLU A 156 -6.37 16.95 2.84
N GLU A 157 -6.04 17.29 4.09
CA GLU A 157 -5.35 18.54 4.43
C GLU A 157 -4.01 18.68 3.70
N ILE A 158 -3.26 17.59 3.57
CA ILE A 158 -2.00 17.58 2.82
C ILE A 158 -2.17 17.39 1.31
N GLY A 159 -3.41 17.21 0.84
CA GLY A 159 -3.74 17.17 -0.58
C GLY A 159 -3.52 15.81 -1.26
N LEU A 160 -3.39 14.75 -0.50
CA LEU A 160 -3.24 13.37 -1.02
C LEU A 160 -4.58 12.63 -1.13
N ILE A 161 -5.62 13.17 -0.51
CA ILE A 161 -7.01 12.79 -0.73
C ILE A 161 -7.79 14.03 -1.16
N ALA A 162 -8.78 13.84 -2.02
CA ALA A 162 -9.72 14.88 -2.41
C ALA A 162 -11.11 14.28 -2.62
N TRP A 163 -12.14 14.95 -2.15
CA TRP A 163 -13.51 14.51 -2.33
C TRP A 163 -14.36 15.68 -2.81
N GLN A 164 -15.28 15.39 -3.71
CA GLN A 164 -16.28 16.32 -4.16
C GLN A 164 -17.58 15.58 -4.42
N ASP A 165 -18.62 15.98 -3.70
CA ASP A 165 -19.96 15.46 -3.89
C ASP A 165 -20.48 15.83 -5.30
N LYS A 166 -20.75 14.82 -6.14
CA LYS A 166 -21.24 15.00 -7.51
C LYS A 166 -22.75 14.82 -7.61
N ASN A 167 -23.33 14.02 -6.73
CA ASN A 167 -24.71 13.64 -6.77
C ASN A 167 -25.59 14.42 -5.75
N GLY A 168 -24.98 15.11 -4.78
CA GLY A 168 -25.66 15.94 -3.79
C GLY A 168 -26.19 15.16 -2.60
N ASP A 169 -25.71 13.92 -2.35
CA ASP A 169 -26.16 13.07 -1.26
C ASP A 169 -25.31 13.18 0.02
N ASN A 170 -24.22 13.96 -0.03
CA ASN A 170 -23.25 14.15 1.05
C ASN A 170 -22.60 12.86 1.56
N LYS A 171 -22.55 11.83 0.71
CA LYS A 171 -21.85 10.58 0.97
C LYS A 171 -20.65 10.42 0.06
N ILE A 172 -19.73 9.60 0.51
CA ILE A 172 -18.52 9.31 -0.25
C ILE A 172 -18.78 8.13 -1.17
N THR A 173 -18.74 8.37 -2.48
CA THR A 173 -18.82 7.32 -3.49
C THR A 173 -17.44 7.11 -4.10
N TYR A 174 -16.81 5.99 -3.75
CA TYR A 174 -15.58 5.54 -4.39
C TYR A 174 -15.92 4.52 -5.47
N ALA A 175 -15.49 4.78 -6.70
CA ALA A 175 -15.78 3.92 -7.84
C ALA A 175 -14.59 3.89 -8.82
N SER A 176 -14.71 3.08 -9.87
CA SER A 176 -13.71 3.01 -10.93
C SER A 176 -13.68 4.28 -11.77
N GLY A 177 -12.49 4.69 -12.19
CA GLY A 177 -12.26 5.88 -13.02
C GLY A 177 -11.79 7.10 -12.23
N ASP A 178 -11.45 8.15 -12.98
CA ASP A 178 -10.93 9.39 -12.39
C ASP A 178 -12.06 10.23 -11.80
N ALA A 179 -11.85 10.77 -10.60
CA ALA A 179 -12.81 11.68 -9.96
C ALA A 179 -12.83 13.06 -10.60
N PHE A 180 -11.69 13.54 -11.10
CA PHE A 180 -11.48 14.89 -11.62
C PHE A 180 -10.84 14.92 -13.01
N VAL A 181 -10.93 16.08 -13.67
CA VAL A 181 -10.25 16.36 -14.96
C VAL A 181 -9.43 17.66 -14.81
N PRO A 182 -8.07 17.57 -14.90
CA PRO A 182 -7.23 16.38 -14.97
C PRO A 182 -7.35 15.49 -13.72
N ALA A 183 -6.94 14.23 -13.80
CA ALA A 183 -7.15 13.22 -12.76
C ALA A 183 -6.61 13.64 -11.38
N LYS A 184 -5.48 14.34 -11.33
CA LYS A 184 -4.90 14.84 -10.07
C LYS A 184 -5.60 16.14 -9.63
N PRO A 185 -6.10 16.22 -8.39
CA PRO A 185 -6.79 17.41 -7.91
C PRO A 185 -5.85 18.62 -7.80
N VAL A 186 -6.39 19.80 -8.07
CA VAL A 186 -5.74 21.10 -7.82
C VAL A 186 -6.57 21.83 -6.78
N PHE A 187 -5.96 22.14 -5.65
CA PHE A 187 -6.63 22.80 -4.54
C PHE A 187 -6.49 24.32 -4.62
N ASP A 188 -7.52 25.02 -4.18
CA ASP A 188 -7.46 26.46 -3.96
C ASP A 188 -6.75 26.72 -2.62
N ASN A 189 -5.63 27.44 -2.69
CA ASN A 189 -4.83 27.77 -1.50
C ASN A 189 -5.46 28.89 -0.66
N SER A 190 -6.55 29.49 -1.12
CA SER A 190 -7.22 30.62 -0.45
C SER A 190 -8.34 30.17 0.50
N SER A 191 -8.70 28.88 0.51
CA SER A 191 -9.78 28.36 1.34
C SER A 191 -9.25 27.46 2.45
N ASP A 192 -9.32 27.96 3.69
CA ASP A 192 -9.16 27.13 4.88
C ASP A 192 -10.50 26.44 5.17
N GLY A 193 -10.53 25.10 5.14
CA GLY A 193 -11.74 24.36 5.47
C GLY A 193 -11.78 22.95 4.92
N HIS A 194 -12.74 22.17 5.43
CA HIS A 194 -13.05 20.83 4.97
C HIS A 194 -14.50 20.73 4.50
N PRO A 195 -14.78 20.12 3.33
CA PRO A 195 -13.81 19.61 2.36
C PRO A 195 -13.00 20.72 1.70
N ARG A 196 -11.76 20.46 1.33
CA ARG A 196 -10.93 21.44 0.63
C ARG A 196 -11.51 21.78 -0.72
N HIS A 197 -11.53 23.07 -1.03
CA HIS A 197 -12.04 23.54 -2.32
C HIS A 197 -11.13 23.10 -3.47
N ILE A 198 -11.71 22.37 -4.44
CA ILE A 198 -11.04 21.83 -5.60
C ILE A 198 -11.38 22.67 -6.82
N THR A 199 -10.36 23.13 -7.53
CA THR A 199 -10.53 23.97 -8.73
C THR A 199 -10.75 23.19 -10.01
N ASN A 200 -10.40 21.87 -10.00
CA ASN A 200 -10.66 20.97 -11.11
C ASN A 200 -12.16 20.77 -11.34
N LYS A 201 -12.50 20.48 -12.59
CA LYS A 201 -13.86 20.05 -12.92
C LYS A 201 -14.06 18.59 -12.53
N PRO A 202 -15.20 18.23 -11.90
CA PRO A 202 -15.54 16.84 -11.67
C PRO A 202 -15.67 16.09 -13.00
N HIS A 203 -15.20 14.84 -13.03
CA HIS A 203 -15.31 14.00 -14.21
C HIS A 203 -16.75 13.49 -14.33
N LYS A 204 -17.47 13.94 -15.37
CA LYS A 204 -18.91 13.68 -15.53
C LYS A 204 -19.29 12.27 -15.97
N LEU A 205 -18.32 11.51 -16.47
CA LEU A 205 -18.56 10.15 -17.01
C LEU A 205 -18.28 9.03 -16.00
N THR A 206 -17.87 9.39 -14.78
CA THR A 206 -17.57 8.45 -13.70
C THR A 206 -18.35 8.83 -12.46
N ASP A 207 -18.87 7.83 -11.76
CA ASP A 207 -19.54 8.01 -10.47
C ASP A 207 -18.55 8.20 -9.31
N ASN A 208 -17.26 8.07 -9.60
CA ASN A 208 -16.21 8.21 -8.60
C ASN A 208 -16.07 9.68 -8.14
N GLU A 209 -16.24 9.92 -6.86
CA GLU A 209 -16.18 11.24 -6.22
C GLU A 209 -14.86 11.49 -5.47
N VAL A 210 -14.05 10.44 -5.30
CA VAL A 210 -12.86 10.50 -4.45
C VAL A 210 -11.60 10.29 -5.28
N TYR A 211 -10.64 11.18 -5.08
CA TYR A 211 -9.25 10.96 -5.48
C TYR A 211 -8.47 10.49 -4.27
N ILE A 212 -7.74 9.40 -4.41
CA ILE A 212 -6.80 8.89 -3.41
C ILE A 212 -5.45 8.70 -4.11
N ASP A 213 -4.43 9.37 -3.62
CA ASP A 213 -3.07 9.17 -4.15
C ASP A 213 -2.62 7.75 -3.83
N ARG A 214 -2.06 7.08 -4.85
CA ARG A 214 -1.69 5.65 -4.73
C ARG A 214 -0.62 5.40 -3.67
N ASP A 215 0.22 6.39 -3.42
CA ASP A 215 1.36 6.27 -2.52
C ASP A 215 0.92 6.25 -1.04
N ILE A 216 -0.27 6.80 -0.72
CA ILE A 216 -0.73 6.85 0.68
C ILE A 216 -1.31 5.53 1.18
N VAL A 217 -1.76 4.63 0.32
CA VAL A 217 -2.51 3.44 0.73
C VAL A 217 -1.74 2.60 1.76
N VAL A 218 -0.45 2.41 1.55
CA VAL A 218 0.41 1.68 2.50
C VAL A 218 0.73 2.51 3.74
N LEU A 219 0.97 3.82 3.56
CA LEU A 219 1.33 4.74 4.65
C LEU A 219 0.16 5.00 5.59
N ALA A 220 -1.04 5.17 5.05
CA ALA A 220 -2.26 5.40 5.81
C ALA A 220 -2.84 4.10 6.40
N SER A 221 -2.41 2.92 5.93
CA SER A 221 -2.95 1.63 6.38
C SER A 221 -2.99 1.46 7.91
N PRO A 222 -1.98 1.86 8.71
CA PRO A 222 -2.05 1.79 10.16
C PRO A 222 -3.09 2.74 10.77
N GLU A 223 -3.27 3.92 10.19
CA GLU A 223 -4.29 4.89 10.63
C GLU A 223 -5.70 4.39 10.25
N ILE A 224 -5.86 3.86 9.04
CA ILE A 224 -7.13 3.27 8.56
C ILE A 224 -7.55 2.11 9.44
N ALA A 225 -6.60 1.25 9.84
CA ALA A 225 -6.84 0.13 10.76
C ALA A 225 -6.93 0.56 12.23
N ASN A 226 -6.90 1.87 12.53
CA ASN A 226 -6.96 2.43 13.88
C ASN A 226 -5.94 1.82 14.85
N LEU A 227 -4.71 1.60 14.35
CA LEU A 227 -3.61 1.06 15.15
C LEU A 227 -3.08 2.10 16.15
N PRO A 228 -2.42 1.64 17.24
CA PRO A 228 -1.82 2.54 18.23
C PRO A 228 -0.85 3.54 17.60
N GLY A 229 -0.80 4.78 18.11
CA GLY A 229 0.02 5.86 17.57
C GLY A 229 1.52 5.55 17.43
N TRP A 230 2.07 4.67 18.28
CA TRP A 230 3.46 4.25 18.17
C TRP A 230 3.74 3.42 16.90
N VAL A 231 2.74 2.66 16.41
CA VAL A 231 2.85 1.91 15.12
C VAL A 231 2.87 2.89 13.96
N ILE A 232 2.01 3.90 13.98
CA ILE A 232 1.98 4.97 12.98
C ILE A 232 3.33 5.70 12.93
N ALA A 233 3.86 6.07 14.11
CA ALA A 233 5.17 6.70 14.21
C ALA A 233 6.30 5.80 13.69
N LEU A 234 6.23 4.50 13.93
CA LEU A 234 7.20 3.52 13.41
C LEU A 234 7.19 3.47 11.88
N VAL A 235 6.00 3.49 11.26
CA VAL A 235 5.87 3.53 9.79
C VAL A 235 6.47 4.81 9.23
N ALA A 236 6.19 5.97 9.83
CA ALA A 236 6.78 7.24 9.43
C ALA A 236 8.32 7.22 9.52
N ALA A 237 8.87 6.67 10.60
CA ALA A 237 10.32 6.49 10.76
C ALA A 237 10.90 5.55 9.70
N GLY A 238 10.19 4.48 9.34
CA GLY A 238 10.58 3.56 8.27
C GLY A 238 10.66 4.23 6.91
N VAL A 239 9.67 5.07 6.58
CA VAL A 239 9.65 5.84 5.32
C VAL A 239 10.82 6.82 5.25
N LEU A 240 11.10 7.54 6.36
CA LEU A 240 12.27 8.41 6.45
C LEU A 240 13.58 7.64 6.29
N ALA A 241 13.70 6.48 6.95
CA ALA A 241 14.87 5.62 6.82
C ALA A 241 15.05 5.13 5.36
N ALA A 242 13.97 4.78 4.68
CA ALA A 242 14.00 4.39 3.27
C ALA A 242 14.43 5.55 2.36
N ALA A 243 13.93 6.76 2.58
CA ALA A 243 14.29 7.95 1.83
C ALA A 243 15.77 8.34 2.01
N LEU A 244 16.31 8.18 3.22
CA LEU A 244 17.70 8.49 3.54
C LEU A 244 18.70 7.39 3.12
N SER A 245 18.20 6.20 2.73
CA SER A 245 19.05 5.07 2.34
C SER A 245 19.52 5.11 0.88
N LYS A 246 19.08 6.12 0.12
CA LYS A 246 19.46 6.30 -1.29
C LYS A 246 20.82 6.99 -1.47
#